data_0a56785fc2f9a25471e6b522bd668079
#
_entry.id   0a56785fc2f9a25471e6b522bd668079
#
_cell.length_a   1.000
_cell.length_b   1.000
_cell.length_c   1.000
_cell.angle_alpha   90.00
_cell.angle_beta   90.00
_cell.angle_gamma   90.00
#
_symmetry.space_group_name_H-M   'P 1'
#
loop_
_entity.id
_entity.type
_entity.pdbx_description
1 polymer ?
#
loop_
_entity_poly.entity_id
_entity_poly.type
_entity_poly.pdbx_seq_one_letter_code
_entity_poly.pdbx_strand_id
1 'polypeptide(L)'
;MSKAATVDYDYARTWAEHDPDPDTARQVMTWIEESNNDELAAAFAGPLAFGTAGLRAAVGPGESRMNRAVVIRTTYGLISWLKQHVDAPVVAIGCDARHGSAQFQRDAAQAI
;
A
#
# COMPACT_ATOMS: atom_id res chain seq x y z
N MET A 1 -4.92 -18.68 -25.09
CA MET A 1 -4.81 -17.35 -24.77
C MET A 1 -4.80 -17.15 -23.30
N SER A 2 -3.84 -16.56 -22.93
CA SER A 2 -3.73 -16.39 -21.54
C SER A 2 -4.88 -15.52 -21.11
N LYS A 3 -5.46 -15.92 -20.07
CA LYS A 3 -6.42 -15.15 -19.46
C LYS A 3 -5.72 -14.01 -18.82
N ALA A 4 -5.44 -13.01 -19.59
CA ALA A 4 -4.88 -11.83 -18.99
C ALA A 4 -5.73 -11.50 -17.79
N ALA A 5 -5.13 -11.21 -16.69
CA ALA A 5 -5.87 -10.76 -15.53
C ALA A 5 -6.72 -9.59 -15.96
N THR A 6 -8.00 -9.64 -15.65
CA THR A 6 -8.87 -8.53 -15.94
C THR A 6 -8.43 -7.34 -15.11
N VAL A 7 -8.12 -6.24 -15.76
CA VAL A 7 -7.73 -5.03 -15.07
C VAL A 7 -8.95 -4.15 -14.90
N ASP A 8 -9.24 -3.78 -13.67
CA ASP A 8 -10.32 -2.86 -13.37
C ASP A 8 -9.74 -1.45 -13.31
N TYR A 9 -9.89 -0.72 -14.41
CA TYR A 9 -9.36 0.64 -14.49
C TYR A 9 -10.03 1.58 -13.50
N ASP A 10 -11.30 1.37 -13.22
CA ASP A 10 -12.03 2.23 -12.27
C ASP A 10 -11.51 2.01 -10.86
N TYR A 11 -11.22 0.78 -10.50
CA TYR A 11 -10.65 0.48 -9.18
C TYR A 11 -9.26 1.11 -9.03
N ALA A 12 -8.43 0.98 -10.05
CA ALA A 12 -7.10 1.57 -10.04
C ALA A 12 -7.15 3.09 -9.96
N ARG A 13 -8.07 3.70 -10.71
CA ARG A 13 -8.25 5.15 -10.69
C ARG A 13 -8.73 5.62 -9.33
N THR A 14 -9.68 4.91 -8.71
CA THR A 14 -10.17 5.23 -7.38
C THR A 14 -9.05 5.14 -6.36
N TRP A 15 -8.23 4.09 -6.45
CA TRP A 15 -7.06 3.96 -5.57
C TRP A 15 -6.14 5.18 -5.69
N ALA A 16 -5.83 5.59 -6.92
CA ALA A 16 -4.95 6.72 -7.17
C ALA A 16 -5.53 8.03 -6.64
N GLU A 17 -6.84 8.21 -6.75
CA GLU A 17 -7.50 9.41 -6.25
C GLU A 17 -7.41 9.54 -4.72
N HIS A 18 -7.30 8.42 -4.01
CA HIS A 18 -7.22 8.41 -2.56
C HIS A 18 -5.78 8.21 -2.05
N ASP A 19 -4.82 8.08 -2.96
CA ASP A 19 -3.42 7.87 -2.60
C ASP A 19 -2.83 9.17 -2.04
N PRO A 20 -2.28 9.15 -0.83
CA PRO A 20 -1.66 10.34 -0.25
C PRO A 20 -0.35 10.75 -0.92
N ASP A 21 0.23 9.87 -1.75
CA ASP A 21 1.50 10.13 -2.41
C ASP A 21 1.23 10.50 -3.87
N PRO A 22 1.47 11.77 -4.26
CA PRO A 22 1.20 12.20 -5.63
C PRO A 22 2.08 11.49 -6.68
N ASP A 23 3.24 10.98 -6.29
CA ASP A 23 4.13 10.31 -7.22
C ASP A 23 3.59 8.93 -7.61
N THR A 24 3.16 8.13 -6.63
CA THR A 24 2.58 6.82 -6.93
C THR A 24 1.22 6.96 -7.60
N ALA A 25 0.44 7.96 -7.21
CA ALA A 25 -0.85 8.24 -7.86
C ALA A 25 -0.64 8.58 -9.33
N ARG A 26 0.33 9.43 -9.63
CA ARG A 26 0.63 9.81 -11.02
C ARG A 26 1.07 8.59 -11.83
N GLN A 27 1.86 7.72 -11.23
CA GLN A 27 2.34 6.53 -11.94
C GLN A 27 1.19 5.60 -12.30
N VAL A 28 0.24 5.41 -11.40
CA VAL A 28 -0.96 4.61 -11.68
C VAL A 28 -1.76 5.23 -12.83
N MET A 29 -1.97 6.54 -12.80
CA MET A 29 -2.71 7.22 -13.86
C MET A 29 -2.00 7.10 -15.21
N THR A 30 -0.68 7.17 -15.22
CA THR A 30 0.11 6.97 -16.44
C THR A 30 -0.10 5.56 -16.99
N TRP A 31 -0.07 4.55 -16.13
CA TRP A 31 -0.33 3.18 -16.57
C TRP A 31 -1.73 3.02 -17.18
N ILE A 32 -2.71 3.69 -16.60
CA ILE A 32 -4.08 3.66 -17.14
C ILE A 32 -4.11 4.29 -18.54
N GLU A 33 -3.49 5.46 -18.68
CA GLU A 33 -3.47 6.17 -19.97
C GLU A 33 -2.74 5.38 -21.05
N GLU A 34 -1.69 4.66 -20.66
CA GLU A 34 -0.89 3.87 -21.59
C GLU A 34 -1.43 2.47 -21.79
N SER A 35 -2.50 2.11 -21.11
CA SER A 35 -3.05 0.76 -21.11
C SER A 35 -2.00 -0.29 -20.73
N ASN A 36 -1.16 0.05 -19.75
CA ASN A 36 -0.10 -0.83 -19.27
C ASN A 36 -0.70 -1.87 -18.32
N ASN A 37 -1.39 -2.84 -18.92
CA ASN A 37 -2.19 -3.81 -18.18
C ASN A 37 -1.35 -4.75 -17.35
N ASP A 38 -0.12 -5.07 -17.79
CA ASP A 38 0.76 -5.95 -17.03
C ASP A 38 1.16 -5.31 -15.69
N GLU A 39 1.53 -4.04 -15.72
CA GLU A 39 1.87 -3.33 -14.49
C GLU A 39 0.65 -3.13 -13.60
N LEU A 40 -0.49 -2.78 -14.20
CA LEU A 40 -1.73 -2.61 -13.43
C LEU A 40 -2.15 -3.92 -12.78
N ALA A 41 -2.07 -5.04 -13.50
CA ALA A 41 -2.43 -6.33 -12.94
C ALA A 41 -1.53 -6.71 -11.77
N ALA A 42 -0.22 -6.45 -11.88
CA ALA A 42 0.72 -6.74 -10.81
C ALA A 42 0.50 -5.84 -9.60
N ALA A 43 0.20 -4.56 -9.83
CA ALA A 43 0.03 -3.59 -8.75
C ALA A 43 -1.28 -3.77 -8.00
N PHE A 44 -2.29 -4.39 -8.63
CA PHE A 44 -3.62 -4.55 -8.06
C PHE A 44 -4.06 -6.02 -8.04
N ALA A 45 -3.13 -6.91 -7.77
CA ALA A 45 -3.40 -8.35 -7.70
C ALA A 45 -4.08 -8.77 -6.38
N GLY A 46 -4.37 -7.84 -5.53
CA GLY A 46 -5.00 -8.08 -4.24
C GLY A 46 -4.22 -7.44 -3.11
N PRO A 47 -4.85 -7.26 -1.96
CA PRO A 47 -4.16 -6.64 -0.83
C PRO A 47 -3.05 -7.52 -0.30
N LEU A 48 -2.05 -6.87 0.32
CA LEU A 48 -0.97 -7.60 0.97
C LEU A 48 -1.48 -8.27 2.23
N ALA A 49 -0.89 -9.41 2.54
CA ALA A 49 -1.19 -10.16 3.75
C ALA A 49 0.08 -10.33 4.58
N PHE A 50 -0.08 -10.38 5.90
CA PHE A 50 1.03 -10.66 6.79
C PHE A 50 1.46 -12.12 6.65
N GLY A 51 2.76 -12.33 6.42
CA GLY A 51 3.36 -13.65 6.51
C GLY A 51 4.04 -13.85 7.86
N THR A 52 4.77 -14.94 8.00
CA THR A 52 5.50 -15.23 9.24
C THR A 52 6.58 -14.20 9.53
N ALA A 53 7.11 -13.56 8.49
CA ALA A 53 8.17 -12.55 8.63
C ALA A 53 7.62 -11.13 8.47
N GLY A 54 6.32 -10.93 8.64
CA GLY A 54 5.68 -9.62 8.54
C GLY A 54 5.12 -9.35 7.15
N LEU A 55 4.99 -8.08 6.83
CA LEU A 55 4.44 -7.62 5.56
C LEU A 55 5.59 -7.28 4.62
N ARG A 56 5.68 -7.98 3.50
CA ARG A 56 6.77 -7.79 2.55
C ARG A 56 6.25 -7.69 1.14
N ALA A 57 6.74 -6.69 0.41
CA ALA A 57 6.41 -6.50 -0.99
C ALA A 57 7.39 -5.51 -1.61
N ALA A 58 7.47 -5.51 -2.94
CA ALA A 58 8.24 -4.50 -3.65
C ALA A 58 7.66 -3.11 -3.39
N VAL A 59 8.52 -2.12 -3.32
CA VAL A 59 8.11 -0.73 -3.20
C VAL A 59 7.59 -0.26 -4.55
N GLY A 60 6.41 0.35 -4.56
CA GLY A 60 5.80 0.85 -5.78
C GLY A 60 4.32 1.14 -5.57
N PRO A 61 3.65 1.66 -6.62
CA PRO A 61 2.24 2.00 -6.51
C PRO A 61 1.34 0.77 -6.52
N GLY A 62 0.16 0.91 -5.94
CA GLY A 62 -0.88 -0.11 -5.95
C GLY A 62 -1.01 -0.87 -4.64
N GLU A 63 -2.15 -1.54 -4.48
CA GLU A 63 -2.46 -2.22 -3.22
C GLU A 63 -1.60 -3.46 -2.96
N SER A 64 -0.99 -4.01 -4.01
CA SER A 64 -0.16 -5.21 -3.90
C SER A 64 1.30 -4.89 -3.66
N ARG A 65 1.62 -3.63 -3.43
CA ARG A 65 3.00 -3.17 -3.25
C ARG A 65 3.13 -2.35 -1.98
N MET A 66 4.37 -2.11 -1.56
CA MET A 66 4.64 -1.28 -0.39
C MET A 66 4.70 0.17 -0.82
N ASN A 67 3.85 1.01 -0.22
CA ASN A 67 3.78 2.44 -0.48
C ASN A 67 3.09 3.13 0.69
N ARG A 68 2.99 4.45 0.62
CA ARG A 68 2.42 5.22 1.73
C ARG A 68 0.98 4.83 2.03
N ALA A 69 0.16 4.64 1.01
CA ALA A 69 -1.24 4.28 1.20
C ALA A 69 -1.38 2.94 1.93
N VAL A 70 -0.58 1.94 1.52
CA VAL A 70 -0.61 0.60 2.14
C VAL A 70 -0.08 0.66 3.57
N VAL A 71 0.98 1.42 3.83
CA VAL A 71 1.51 1.57 5.18
C VAL A 71 0.48 2.19 6.11
N ILE A 72 -0.18 3.27 5.68
CA ILE A 72 -1.20 3.94 6.48
C ILE A 72 -2.37 3.00 6.76
N ARG A 73 -2.87 2.32 5.72
CA ARG A 73 -4.00 1.40 5.85
C ARG A 73 -3.68 0.24 6.79
N THR A 74 -2.51 -0.36 6.62
CA THR A 74 -2.08 -1.49 7.44
C THR A 74 -1.90 -1.07 8.89
N THR A 75 -1.27 0.08 9.12
CA THR A 75 -1.05 0.59 10.48
C THR A 75 -2.39 0.90 11.16
N TYR A 76 -3.30 1.55 10.44
CA TYR A 76 -4.62 1.85 10.98
C TYR A 76 -5.36 0.57 11.38
N GLY A 77 -5.32 -0.44 10.52
CA GLY A 77 -5.96 -1.72 10.82
C GLY A 77 -5.37 -2.41 12.04
N LEU A 78 -4.04 -2.41 12.17
CA LEU A 78 -3.36 -3.00 13.32
C LEU A 78 -3.72 -2.26 14.61
N ILE A 79 -3.69 -0.94 14.59
CA ILE A 79 -4.01 -0.14 15.78
C ILE A 79 -5.47 -0.31 16.17
N SER A 80 -6.38 -0.36 15.21
CA SER A 80 -7.79 -0.60 15.48
C SER A 80 -7.99 -1.95 16.19
N TRP A 81 -7.27 -2.97 15.72
CA TRP A 81 -7.32 -4.29 16.36
C TRP A 81 -6.76 -4.24 17.79
N LEU A 82 -5.62 -3.57 17.98
CA LEU A 82 -4.99 -3.45 19.29
C LEU A 82 -5.90 -2.75 20.29
N LYS A 83 -6.59 -1.69 19.88
CA LYS A 83 -7.49 -0.96 20.76
C LYS A 83 -8.67 -1.80 21.24
N GLN A 84 -9.04 -2.81 20.46
CA GLN A 84 -10.13 -3.71 20.83
C GLN A 84 -9.66 -4.83 21.76
N HIS A 85 -8.37 -5.16 21.79
CA HIS A 85 -7.85 -6.33 22.49
C HIS A 85 -6.88 -5.99 23.61
N VAL A 86 -6.36 -4.77 23.64
CA VAL A 86 -5.35 -4.35 24.64
C VAL A 86 -5.76 -2.99 25.19
N ASP A 87 -5.79 -2.85 26.51
CA ASP A 87 -6.06 -1.57 27.15
C ASP A 87 -4.83 -0.67 27.03
N ALA A 88 -5.03 0.56 26.57
CA ALA A 88 -3.97 1.57 26.46
C ALA A 88 -2.71 1.02 25.79
N PRO A 89 -2.81 0.52 24.53
CA PRO A 89 -1.65 -0.08 23.87
C PRO A 89 -0.55 0.94 23.62
N VAL A 90 0.70 0.49 23.74
CA VAL A 90 1.88 1.27 23.44
C VAL A 90 2.57 0.63 22.25
N VAL A 91 2.89 1.44 21.23
CA VAL A 91 3.51 0.95 20.00
C VAL A 91 4.82 1.68 19.77
N ALA A 92 5.90 0.91 19.55
CA ALA A 92 7.19 1.45 19.16
C ALA A 92 7.32 1.36 17.65
N ILE A 93 7.82 2.43 17.03
CA ILE A 93 8.00 2.51 15.58
C ILE A 93 9.46 2.83 15.29
N GLY A 94 10.06 2.06 14.39
CA GLY A 94 11.43 2.29 13.94
C GLY A 94 11.50 2.33 12.43
N CYS A 95 12.65 2.76 11.93
CA CYS A 95 12.96 2.69 10.51
C CYS A 95 14.43 2.38 10.32
N ASP A 96 14.77 1.92 9.12
CA ASP A 96 16.17 1.68 8.77
C ASP A 96 16.61 2.68 7.70
N ALA A 97 17.79 2.45 7.11
CA ALA A 97 18.36 3.39 6.14
C ALA A 97 17.88 3.17 4.71
N ARG A 98 16.96 2.22 4.47
CA ARG A 98 16.46 1.97 3.12
C ARG A 98 15.65 3.15 2.62
N HIS A 99 15.66 3.31 1.30
CA HIS A 99 14.93 4.39 0.65
C HIS A 99 13.44 4.31 1.00
N GLY A 100 12.86 5.41 1.44
CA GLY A 100 11.45 5.49 1.79
C GLY A 100 11.11 5.11 3.23
N SER A 101 12.03 4.48 3.98
CA SER A 101 11.73 4.03 5.35
C SER A 101 11.35 5.16 6.28
N ALA A 102 12.02 6.31 6.18
CA ALA A 102 11.71 7.46 7.05
C ALA A 102 10.31 7.99 6.78
N GLN A 103 9.88 8.04 5.51
CA GLN A 103 8.54 8.47 5.17
C GLN A 103 7.50 7.48 5.66
N PHE A 104 7.77 6.17 5.52
CA PHE A 104 6.87 5.14 6.01
C PHE A 104 6.72 5.20 7.53
N GLN A 105 7.82 5.50 8.24
CA GLN A 105 7.75 5.68 9.70
C GLN A 105 6.83 6.85 10.06
N ARG A 106 6.95 7.97 9.37
CA ARG A 106 6.09 9.13 9.62
C ARG A 106 4.63 8.81 9.32
N ASP A 107 4.36 8.11 8.22
CA ASP A 107 3.01 7.72 7.85
C ASP A 107 2.39 6.79 8.89
N ALA A 108 3.15 5.82 9.38
CA ALA A 108 2.68 4.91 10.42
C ALA A 108 2.40 5.66 11.72
N ALA A 109 3.28 6.58 12.11
CA ALA A 109 3.10 7.36 13.32
C ALA A 109 1.84 8.22 13.26
N GLN A 110 1.55 8.80 12.10
CA GLN A 110 0.35 9.63 11.93
C GLN A 110 -0.93 8.81 11.94
N ALA A 111 -0.87 7.55 11.51
CA ALA A 111 -2.04 6.67 11.51
C ALA A 111 -2.42 6.16 12.91
N ILE A 112 -1.51 6.28 13.85
CA ILE A 112 -1.76 5.93 15.25
C ILE A 112 -2.47 7.07 15.98
#